data_45bc9bb89f138ceee3502f4bc295fe6c
#
_entry.id   45bc9bb89f138ceee3502f4bc295fe6c
#
_cell.length_a   1.000
_cell.length_b   1.000
_cell.length_c   1.000
_cell.angle_alpha   90.00
_cell.angle_beta   90.00
_cell.angle_gamma   90.00
#
_symmetry.space_group_name_H-M   'P 1'
#
loop_
_entity.id
_entity.type
_entity.pdbx_description
1 polymer ?
#
loop_
_entity_poly.entity_id
_entity_poly.type
_entity_poly.pdbx_seq_one_letter_code
_entity_poly.pdbx_strand_id
1 'polypeptide(L)'
;MFKDVDIKFVNKEITPFGGLSLFFKMLEKCGYDKVLQECGLPEQGSNRGYKPWQLVMGLFAGVWCGACKFGHLDLVRYDRVLSKMVGWDVGAGHRAYQRYLNKFTQATNQKVFGHLYKWFFDNLVFDNYTLDFDSTVMVREGDQEGAAKGYNPRRPGRNSHHPLIAFVSDIRMIANYWLRPGNTSASTNYLSFLDDTLENLNGKKVGLVRMDSGFFSGGDTRLSGIQEVEIYHCL
;
A
#
# COMPACT_ATOMS: atom_id res chain seq x y z
N MET A 1 23.61 9.97 34.49
CA MET A 1 22.92 10.60 35.65
C MET A 1 21.45 10.75 35.23
N PHE A 2 20.58 9.91 35.76
CA PHE A 2 19.14 10.03 35.50
C PHE A 2 18.63 11.20 36.37
N LYS A 3 17.96 12.18 35.73
CA LYS A 3 17.25 13.22 36.50
C LYS A 3 16.08 12.56 37.22
N ASP A 4 15.79 13.01 38.43
CA ASP A 4 14.60 12.58 39.17
C ASP A 4 13.36 12.82 38.31
N VAL A 5 12.68 11.74 37.96
CA VAL A 5 11.43 11.77 37.22
C VAL A 5 10.29 11.62 38.20
N ASP A 6 9.49 12.64 38.34
CA ASP A 6 8.27 12.59 39.17
C ASP A 6 7.21 11.76 38.44
N ILE A 7 6.96 10.53 38.91
CA ILE A 7 5.98 9.61 38.34
C ILE A 7 4.66 9.81 39.06
N LYS A 8 3.63 10.25 38.32
CA LYS A 8 2.26 10.40 38.82
C LYS A 8 1.33 9.41 38.13
N PHE A 9 0.60 8.65 38.92
CA PHE A 9 -0.48 7.81 38.41
C PHE A 9 -1.74 8.67 38.25
N VAL A 10 -2.31 8.65 37.04
CA VAL A 10 -3.54 9.38 36.70
C VAL A 10 -4.58 8.42 36.18
N ASN A 11 -5.85 8.65 36.51
CA ASN A 11 -6.97 7.87 36.00
C ASN A 11 -7.46 8.44 34.64
N LYS A 12 -6.56 8.52 33.68
CA LYS A 12 -6.84 8.97 32.31
C LYS A 12 -6.29 7.96 31.31
N GLU A 13 -7.06 7.69 30.28
CA GLU A 13 -6.55 6.91 29.14
C GLU A 13 -5.54 7.77 28.38
N ILE A 14 -4.35 7.22 28.18
CA ILE A 14 -3.26 7.87 27.44
C ILE A 14 -2.76 6.95 26.34
N THR A 15 -2.21 7.53 25.30
CA THR A 15 -1.57 6.82 24.19
C THR A 15 -0.25 7.48 23.83
N PRO A 16 0.81 6.72 23.51
CA PRO A 16 2.02 7.27 22.94
C PRO A 16 1.81 7.82 21.52
N PHE A 17 0.70 7.48 20.89
CA PHE A 17 0.36 7.81 19.50
C PHE A 17 -0.67 8.93 19.38
N GLY A 18 -0.74 9.85 20.33
CA GLY A 18 -1.76 10.92 20.38
C GLY A 18 -1.82 11.79 19.11
N GLY A 19 -0.70 11.94 18.40
CA GLY A 19 -0.64 12.64 17.12
C GLY A 19 -1.53 12.04 16.02
N LEU A 20 -1.82 10.74 16.06
CA LEU A 20 -2.74 10.09 15.12
C LEU A 20 -4.16 10.64 15.20
N SER A 21 -4.56 11.23 16.32
CA SER A 21 -5.87 11.88 16.44
C SER A 21 -6.09 12.98 15.39
N LEU A 22 -5.04 13.76 15.09
CA LEU A 22 -5.10 14.79 14.06
C LEU A 22 -5.18 14.16 12.66
N PHE A 23 -4.45 13.07 12.44
CA PHE A 23 -4.46 12.36 11.18
C PHE A 23 -5.84 11.71 10.92
N PHE A 24 -6.44 11.06 11.90
CA PHE A 24 -7.80 10.51 11.77
C PHE A 24 -8.84 11.60 11.50
N LYS A 25 -8.75 12.75 12.18
CA LYS A 25 -9.62 13.90 11.89
C LYS A 25 -9.44 14.45 10.47
N MET A 26 -8.21 14.44 9.96
CA MET A 26 -7.94 14.82 8.57
C MET A 26 -8.61 13.85 7.61
N LEU A 27 -8.45 12.53 7.80
CA LEU A 27 -9.08 11.51 6.97
C LEU A 27 -10.62 11.62 6.99
N GLU A 28 -11.20 11.84 8.15
CA GLU A 28 -12.64 12.09 8.30
C GLU A 28 -13.07 13.34 7.53
N LYS A 29 -12.32 14.44 7.66
CA LYS A 29 -12.60 15.69 6.93
C LYS A 29 -12.49 15.53 5.42
N CYS A 30 -11.59 14.67 4.94
CA CYS A 30 -11.45 14.31 3.52
C CYS A 30 -12.48 13.27 3.05
N GLY A 31 -13.35 12.78 3.94
CA GLY A 31 -14.37 11.79 3.60
C GLY A 31 -13.81 10.38 3.35
N TYR A 32 -12.61 10.07 3.82
CA TYR A 32 -11.94 8.80 3.54
C TYR A 32 -12.67 7.57 4.14
N ASP A 33 -13.40 7.75 5.22
CA ASP A 33 -14.26 6.74 5.82
C ASP A 33 -15.38 6.29 4.85
N LYS A 34 -15.99 7.23 4.12
CA LYS A 34 -16.99 6.94 3.08
C LYS A 34 -16.36 6.21 1.90
N VAL A 35 -15.19 6.67 1.46
CA VAL A 35 -14.43 6.03 0.38
C VAL A 35 -14.14 4.57 0.69
N LEU A 36 -13.70 4.26 1.91
CA LEU A 36 -13.49 2.88 2.35
C LEU A 36 -14.77 2.04 2.41
N GLN A 37 -15.92 2.65 2.70
CA GLN A 37 -17.20 1.94 2.71
C GLN A 37 -17.71 1.65 1.28
N GLU A 38 -17.34 2.46 0.31
CA GLU A 38 -17.82 2.41 -1.07
C GLU A 38 -16.86 1.70 -2.04
N CYS A 39 -15.58 1.53 -1.67
CA CYS A 39 -14.56 0.98 -2.57
C CYS A 39 -14.70 -0.52 -2.87
N GLY A 40 -15.69 -1.19 -2.29
CA GLY A 40 -15.98 -2.60 -2.55
C GLY A 40 -15.12 -3.57 -1.75
N LEU A 41 -14.80 -3.21 -0.50
CA LEU A 41 -14.14 -4.11 0.44
C LEU A 41 -14.90 -5.43 0.60
N PRO A 42 -14.20 -6.58 0.76
CA PRO A 42 -14.84 -7.87 0.99
C PRO A 42 -15.71 -7.84 2.24
N GLU A 43 -16.93 -8.32 2.11
CA GLU A 43 -17.88 -8.36 3.22
C GLU A 43 -17.53 -9.43 4.25
N GLN A 44 -17.89 -9.18 5.49
CA GLN A 44 -17.80 -10.17 6.56
C GLN A 44 -18.96 -11.16 6.44
N GLY A 45 -18.69 -12.43 6.73
CA GLY A 45 -19.73 -13.48 6.73
C GLY A 45 -20.71 -13.41 7.90
N SER A 46 -20.59 -12.41 8.78
CA SER A 46 -21.44 -12.23 9.96
C SER A 46 -21.54 -10.74 10.31
N ASN A 47 -22.72 -10.32 10.72
CA ASN A 47 -22.96 -8.97 11.24
C ASN A 47 -22.36 -8.74 12.65
N ARG A 48 -21.81 -9.79 13.25
CA ARG A 48 -21.15 -9.71 14.56
C ARG A 48 -19.67 -9.52 14.33
N GLY A 49 -19.11 -8.46 14.88
CA GLY A 49 -17.68 -8.17 14.79
C GLY A 49 -17.36 -6.86 14.07
N TYR A 50 -16.12 -6.77 13.60
CA TYR A 50 -15.62 -5.55 12.98
C TYR A 50 -16.15 -5.39 11.55
N LYS A 51 -16.54 -4.17 11.21
CA LYS A 51 -16.88 -3.84 9.82
C LYS A 51 -15.62 -3.85 8.94
N PRO A 52 -15.76 -4.14 7.62
CA PRO A 52 -14.61 -4.15 6.70
C PRO A 52 -13.72 -2.91 6.78
N TRP A 53 -14.32 -1.72 6.70
CA TRP A 53 -13.58 -0.46 6.76
C TRP A 53 -12.85 -0.26 8.10
N GLN A 54 -13.40 -0.73 9.20
CA GLN A 54 -12.74 -0.67 10.51
C GLN A 54 -11.47 -1.52 10.53
N LEU A 55 -11.50 -2.73 9.94
CA LEU A 55 -10.31 -3.57 9.85
C LEU A 55 -9.22 -2.89 9.00
N VAL A 56 -9.58 -2.26 7.88
CA VAL A 56 -8.62 -1.50 7.07
C VAL A 56 -8.04 -0.33 7.85
N MET A 57 -8.87 0.47 8.49
CA MET A 57 -8.41 1.60 9.32
C MET A 57 -7.55 1.16 10.49
N GLY A 58 -7.89 0.05 11.14
CA GLY A 58 -7.09 -0.51 12.22
C GLY A 58 -5.74 -1.05 11.75
N LEU A 59 -5.69 -1.62 10.55
CA LEU A 59 -4.43 -2.02 9.92
C LEU A 59 -3.54 -0.80 9.65
N PHE A 60 -4.11 0.27 9.09
CA PHE A 60 -3.40 1.53 8.86
C PHE A 60 -2.90 2.14 10.16
N ALA A 61 -3.75 2.22 11.19
CA ALA A 61 -3.35 2.68 12.52
C ALA A 61 -2.16 1.88 13.05
N GLY A 62 -2.20 0.56 12.92
CA GLY A 62 -1.12 -0.32 13.33
C GLY A 62 0.19 -0.03 12.59
N VAL A 63 0.13 0.13 11.26
CA VAL A 63 1.31 0.47 10.43
C VAL A 63 1.86 1.85 10.83
N TRP A 64 1.03 2.83 11.06
CA TRP A 64 1.46 4.17 11.51
C TRP A 64 2.04 4.16 12.92
N CYS A 65 1.64 3.20 13.76
CA CYS A 65 2.27 2.94 15.05
C CYS A 65 3.57 2.15 14.93
N GLY A 66 4.05 1.83 13.71
CA GLY A 66 5.29 1.11 13.45
C GLY A 66 5.16 -0.41 13.37
N ALA A 67 3.94 -0.95 13.22
CA ALA A 67 3.74 -2.37 13.01
C ALA A 67 4.29 -2.81 11.65
N CYS A 68 5.27 -3.72 11.64
CA CYS A 68 5.84 -4.33 10.43
C CYS A 68 5.55 -5.84 10.31
N LYS A 69 4.80 -6.39 11.26
CA LYS A 69 4.34 -7.80 11.30
C LYS A 69 2.94 -7.84 11.89
N PHE A 70 2.14 -8.84 11.50
CA PHE A 70 0.80 -9.01 12.06
C PHE A 70 0.78 -9.12 13.60
N GLY A 71 1.76 -9.80 14.20
CA GLY A 71 1.85 -9.89 15.65
C GLY A 71 2.02 -8.54 16.37
N HIS A 72 2.57 -7.52 15.69
CA HIS A 72 2.69 -6.17 16.27
C HIS A 72 1.33 -5.48 16.42
N LEU A 73 0.32 -5.88 15.64
CA LEU A 73 -1.04 -5.35 15.75
C LEU A 73 -1.68 -5.69 17.09
N ASP A 74 -1.26 -6.78 17.72
CA ASP A 74 -1.75 -7.14 19.07
C ASP A 74 -1.26 -6.15 20.14
N LEU A 75 -0.11 -5.50 19.95
CA LEU A 75 0.39 -4.45 20.84
C LEU A 75 -0.49 -3.20 20.74
N VAL A 76 -0.88 -2.82 19.51
CA VAL A 76 -1.74 -1.66 19.25
C VAL A 76 -3.18 -1.92 19.70
N ARG A 77 -3.63 -3.18 19.66
CA ARG A 77 -4.98 -3.62 20.01
C ARG A 77 -5.44 -3.15 21.40
N TYR A 78 -4.53 -3.13 22.36
CA TYR A 78 -4.82 -2.80 23.75
C TYR A 78 -4.75 -1.30 24.05
N ASP A 79 -4.36 -0.49 23.07
CA ASP A 79 -4.45 0.96 23.21
C ASP A 79 -5.91 1.40 23.04
N ARG A 80 -6.55 1.72 24.17
CA ARG A 80 -7.95 2.10 24.19
C ARG A 80 -8.23 3.41 23.45
N VAL A 81 -7.27 4.33 23.45
CA VAL A 81 -7.42 5.61 22.75
C VAL A 81 -7.44 5.39 21.25
N LEU A 82 -6.50 4.60 20.73
CA LEU A 82 -6.48 4.23 19.30
C LEU A 82 -7.71 3.43 18.90
N SER A 83 -8.13 2.47 19.72
CA SER A 83 -9.35 1.68 19.45
C SER A 83 -10.57 2.56 19.32
N LYS A 84 -10.74 3.52 20.21
CA LYS A 84 -11.85 4.50 20.14
C LYS A 84 -11.80 5.38 18.89
N MET A 85 -10.60 5.76 18.41
CA MET A 85 -10.44 6.52 17.16
C MET A 85 -10.95 5.76 15.94
N VAL A 86 -10.87 4.43 15.96
CA VAL A 86 -11.35 3.54 14.88
C VAL A 86 -12.80 3.10 15.12
N GLY A 87 -13.41 3.56 16.22
CA GLY A 87 -14.80 3.20 16.60
C GLY A 87 -14.91 1.79 17.19
N TRP A 88 -13.90 1.34 17.94
CA TRP A 88 -13.88 0.06 18.63
C TRP A 88 -13.83 0.22 20.14
N ASP A 89 -14.45 -0.70 20.85
CA ASP A 89 -14.21 -0.86 22.28
C ASP A 89 -12.87 -1.54 22.55
N VAL A 90 -12.53 -2.54 21.73
CA VAL A 90 -11.24 -3.25 21.73
C VAL A 90 -10.78 -3.47 20.29
N GLY A 91 -9.52 -3.18 20.01
CA GLY A 91 -8.93 -3.37 18.68
C GLY A 91 -8.94 -4.84 18.23
N ALA A 92 -8.98 -5.06 16.93
CA ALA A 92 -8.91 -6.39 16.36
C ALA A 92 -7.54 -7.04 16.61
N GLY A 93 -7.53 -8.33 16.91
CA GLY A 93 -6.29 -9.10 17.03
C GLY A 93 -5.73 -9.50 15.66
N HIS A 94 -4.44 -9.79 15.60
CA HIS A 94 -3.73 -10.10 14.33
C HIS A 94 -4.39 -11.18 13.48
N ARG A 95 -5.00 -12.21 14.11
CA ARG A 95 -5.73 -13.28 13.39
C ARG A 95 -6.99 -12.78 12.68
N ALA A 96 -7.63 -11.72 13.18
CA ALA A 96 -8.78 -11.13 12.51
C ALA A 96 -8.37 -10.46 11.21
N TYR A 97 -7.26 -9.74 11.21
CA TYR A 97 -6.67 -9.15 10.00
C TYR A 97 -6.26 -10.20 8.98
N GLN A 98 -5.56 -11.26 9.40
CA GLN A 98 -5.17 -12.36 8.50
C GLN A 98 -6.38 -13.00 7.83
N ARG A 99 -7.42 -13.36 8.61
CA ARG A 99 -8.66 -13.94 8.07
C ARG A 99 -9.37 -12.97 7.12
N TYR A 100 -9.32 -11.68 7.41
CA TYR A 100 -9.95 -10.67 6.56
C TYR A 100 -9.19 -10.50 5.24
N LEU A 101 -7.88 -10.38 5.29
CA LEU A 101 -7.06 -10.23 4.09
C LEU A 101 -7.11 -11.46 3.18
N ASN A 102 -7.30 -12.65 3.73
CA ASN A 102 -7.51 -13.88 2.93
C ASN A 102 -8.80 -13.88 2.11
N LYS A 103 -9.68 -12.90 2.28
CA LYS A 103 -10.89 -12.74 1.44
C LYS A 103 -10.63 -11.97 0.15
N PHE A 104 -9.48 -11.32 0.04
CA PHE A 104 -9.13 -10.55 -1.13
C PHE A 104 -8.70 -11.49 -2.26
N THR A 105 -9.34 -11.34 -3.39
CA THR A 105 -8.94 -11.96 -4.67
C THR A 105 -8.26 -10.90 -5.53
N GLN A 106 -7.65 -11.31 -6.63
CA GLN A 106 -7.08 -10.37 -7.60
C GLN A 106 -8.13 -9.37 -8.11
N ALA A 107 -9.32 -9.85 -8.46
CA ALA A 107 -10.42 -8.97 -8.92
C ALA A 107 -10.86 -7.99 -7.82
N THR A 108 -10.92 -8.44 -6.56
CA THR A 108 -11.23 -7.55 -5.43
C THR A 108 -10.14 -6.51 -5.25
N ASN A 109 -8.86 -6.90 -5.35
CA ASN A 109 -7.74 -5.97 -5.26
C ASN A 109 -7.82 -4.89 -6.33
N GLN A 110 -8.01 -5.27 -7.59
CA GLN A 110 -8.15 -4.32 -8.70
C GLN A 110 -9.28 -3.32 -8.45
N LYS A 111 -10.45 -3.79 -7.99
CA LYS A 111 -11.59 -2.93 -7.69
C LYS A 111 -11.29 -1.96 -6.53
N VAL A 112 -10.82 -2.49 -5.40
CA VAL A 112 -10.60 -1.71 -4.18
C VAL A 112 -9.47 -0.70 -4.38
N PHE A 113 -8.31 -1.14 -4.87
CA PHE A 113 -7.17 -0.26 -5.03
C PHE A 113 -7.36 0.74 -6.17
N GLY A 114 -7.97 0.36 -7.28
CA GLY A 114 -8.33 1.28 -8.36
C GLY A 114 -9.22 2.42 -7.87
N HIS A 115 -10.25 2.11 -7.04
CA HIS A 115 -11.10 3.13 -6.43
C HIS A 115 -10.32 4.05 -5.48
N LEU A 116 -9.45 3.48 -4.63
CA LEU A 116 -8.64 4.25 -3.68
C LEU A 116 -7.62 5.13 -4.39
N TYR A 117 -6.95 4.65 -5.44
CA TYR A 117 -6.02 5.44 -6.23
C TYR A 117 -6.72 6.62 -6.92
N LYS A 118 -7.86 6.37 -7.58
CA LYS A 118 -8.66 7.44 -8.21
C LYS A 118 -9.03 8.52 -7.21
N TRP A 119 -9.61 8.13 -6.07
CA TRP A 119 -9.94 9.09 -5.01
C TRP A 119 -8.72 9.89 -4.56
N PHE A 120 -7.60 9.22 -4.36
CA PHE A 120 -6.38 9.87 -3.89
C PHE A 120 -5.87 10.89 -4.91
N PHE A 121 -5.74 10.51 -6.16
CA PHE A 121 -5.25 11.41 -7.21
C PHE A 121 -6.23 12.54 -7.52
N ASP A 122 -7.54 12.33 -7.43
CA ASP A 122 -8.55 13.37 -7.59
C ASP A 122 -8.42 14.47 -6.52
N ASN A 123 -7.97 14.13 -5.32
CA ASN A 123 -7.78 15.08 -4.23
C ASN A 123 -6.42 15.80 -4.28
N LEU A 124 -5.53 15.45 -5.19
CA LEU A 124 -4.28 16.16 -5.40
C LEU A 124 -4.45 17.28 -6.44
N VAL A 125 -4.08 18.49 -6.04
CA VAL A 125 -4.12 19.67 -6.93
C VAL A 125 -2.96 19.66 -7.93
N PHE A 126 -1.85 19.03 -7.55
CA PHE A 126 -0.64 18.92 -8.36
C PHE A 126 -0.89 18.07 -9.61
N ASP A 127 -0.28 18.46 -10.72
CA ASP A 127 -0.34 17.80 -12.02
C ASP A 127 1.06 17.79 -12.66
N ASN A 128 1.23 17.11 -13.78
CA ASN A 128 2.52 16.97 -14.48
C ASN A 128 3.55 16.15 -13.70
N TYR A 129 3.18 14.91 -13.39
CA TYR A 129 3.99 14.00 -12.57
C TYR A 129 5.21 13.42 -13.29
N THR A 130 6.24 13.14 -12.50
CA THR A 130 7.33 12.25 -12.86
C THR A 130 7.04 10.85 -12.32
N LEU A 131 6.98 9.85 -13.19
CA LEU A 131 6.82 8.45 -12.82
C LEU A 131 8.17 7.73 -12.84
N ASP A 132 8.53 7.12 -11.73
CA ASP A 132 9.68 6.22 -11.61
C ASP A 132 9.18 4.78 -11.60
N PHE A 133 9.62 3.98 -12.57
CA PHE A 133 9.36 2.55 -12.62
C PHE A 133 10.57 1.80 -12.10
N ASP A 134 10.32 0.89 -11.16
CA ASP A 134 11.34 0.04 -10.60
C ASP A 134 10.84 -1.39 -10.44
N SER A 135 11.76 -2.32 -10.38
CA SER A 135 11.50 -3.70 -10.03
C SER A 135 12.48 -4.19 -9.00
N THR A 136 12.06 -5.03 -8.10
CA THR A 136 12.93 -5.55 -7.05
C THR A 136 12.70 -7.02 -6.81
N VAL A 137 13.70 -7.72 -6.28
CA VAL A 137 13.56 -9.13 -5.91
C VAL A 137 13.19 -9.24 -4.44
N MET A 138 12.01 -9.78 -4.17
CA MET A 138 11.53 -10.07 -2.82
C MET A 138 11.67 -11.56 -2.54
N VAL A 139 12.74 -11.95 -1.84
CA VAL A 139 12.98 -13.34 -1.45
C VAL A 139 11.85 -13.84 -0.54
N ARG A 140 11.43 -15.08 -0.76
CA ARG A 140 10.43 -15.74 0.06
C ARG A 140 11.02 -16.93 0.80
N GLU A 141 10.60 -17.09 2.03
CA GLU A 141 10.86 -18.26 2.84
C GLU A 141 9.60 -19.15 2.77
N GLY A 142 9.71 -20.33 2.14
CA GLY A 142 8.60 -21.27 1.93
C GLY A 142 7.82 -21.07 0.62
N ASP A 143 6.64 -21.67 0.55
CA ASP A 143 5.81 -21.79 -0.66
C ASP A 143 4.65 -20.79 -0.64
N GLN A 144 4.96 -19.51 -0.75
CA GLN A 144 3.92 -18.49 -0.91
C GLN A 144 3.33 -18.53 -2.32
N GLU A 145 2.02 -18.24 -2.42
CA GLU A 145 1.30 -18.16 -3.68
C GLU A 145 2.01 -17.24 -4.66
N GLY A 146 2.20 -17.71 -5.89
CA GLY A 146 2.85 -16.97 -6.96
C GLY A 146 4.38 -16.80 -6.80
N ALA A 147 5.00 -17.31 -5.74
CA ALA A 147 6.45 -17.28 -5.63
C ALA A 147 7.09 -18.32 -6.56
N ALA A 148 8.14 -17.93 -7.28
CA ALA A 148 8.86 -18.79 -8.20
C ALA A 148 10.37 -18.56 -8.11
N LYS A 149 11.14 -19.58 -8.53
CA LYS A 149 12.58 -19.45 -8.69
C LYS A 149 12.89 -18.65 -9.96
N GLY A 150 13.70 -17.61 -9.84
CA GLY A 150 14.12 -16.78 -10.95
C GLY A 150 15.43 -16.08 -10.63
N TYR A 151 15.72 -14.99 -11.34
CA TYR A 151 16.89 -14.17 -11.07
C TYR A 151 16.87 -13.62 -9.65
N ASN A 152 17.82 -14.05 -8.86
CA ASN A 152 17.96 -13.61 -7.47
C ASN A 152 19.46 -13.56 -7.11
N PRO A 153 20.10 -12.41 -7.33
CA PRO A 153 21.55 -12.29 -7.12
C PRO A 153 21.96 -12.41 -5.65
N ARG A 154 21.06 -12.08 -4.73
CA ARG A 154 21.35 -12.16 -3.27
C ARG A 154 21.20 -13.56 -2.71
N ARG A 155 20.26 -14.35 -3.22
CA ARG A 155 19.96 -15.71 -2.75
C ARG A 155 19.56 -16.61 -3.91
N PRO A 156 20.53 -17.06 -4.74
CA PRO A 156 20.25 -17.93 -5.89
C PRO A 156 19.47 -19.19 -5.51
N GLY A 157 18.52 -19.59 -6.35
CA GLY A 157 17.73 -20.81 -6.17
C GLY A 157 16.59 -20.72 -5.14
N ARG A 158 16.42 -19.60 -4.46
CA ARG A 158 15.27 -19.37 -3.57
C ARG A 158 14.05 -18.90 -4.32
N ASN A 159 12.86 -19.26 -3.83
CA ASN A 159 11.62 -18.70 -4.30
C ASN A 159 11.60 -17.19 -4.03
N SER A 160 11.06 -16.43 -4.95
CA SER A 160 10.95 -14.96 -4.85
C SER A 160 9.71 -14.46 -5.58
N HIS A 161 9.35 -13.23 -5.30
CA HIS A 161 8.51 -12.41 -6.18
C HIS A 161 9.38 -11.33 -6.81
N HIS A 162 8.97 -10.87 -7.98
CA HIS A 162 9.63 -9.80 -8.72
C HIS A 162 8.59 -8.73 -9.09
N PRO A 163 8.13 -7.91 -8.10
CA PRO A 163 7.11 -6.91 -8.33
C PRO A 163 7.57 -5.82 -9.29
N LEU A 164 6.59 -5.22 -9.99
CA LEU A 164 6.72 -3.90 -10.60
C LEU A 164 6.13 -2.86 -9.66
N ILE A 165 6.79 -1.73 -9.57
CA ILE A 165 6.38 -0.60 -8.75
C ILE A 165 6.47 0.66 -9.58
N ALA A 166 5.42 1.49 -9.54
CA ALA A 166 5.42 2.83 -10.10
C ALA A 166 5.33 3.85 -8.97
N PHE A 167 6.28 4.77 -8.92
CA PHE A 167 6.28 5.88 -7.97
C PHE A 167 5.95 7.17 -8.67
N VAL A 168 5.16 8.02 -8.02
CA VAL A 168 5.13 9.45 -8.31
C VAL A 168 6.24 10.11 -7.51
N SER A 169 7.31 10.46 -8.21
CA SER A 169 8.55 10.97 -7.59
C SER A 169 8.33 12.25 -6.80
N ASP A 170 7.50 13.14 -7.33
CA ASP A 170 7.23 14.47 -6.79
C ASP A 170 6.58 14.42 -5.40
N ILE A 171 5.74 13.45 -5.15
CA ILE A 171 5.00 13.27 -3.88
C ILE A 171 5.42 12.02 -3.10
N ARG A 172 6.40 11.27 -3.62
CA ARG A 172 6.93 10.03 -3.02
C ARG A 172 5.84 8.99 -2.73
N MET A 173 4.92 8.83 -3.65
CA MET A 173 3.78 7.94 -3.51
C MET A 173 3.84 6.80 -4.53
N ILE A 174 3.41 5.61 -4.12
CA ILE A 174 3.20 4.49 -5.02
C ILE A 174 1.91 4.75 -5.81
N ALA A 175 2.03 4.84 -7.15
CA ALA A 175 0.90 4.96 -8.07
C ALA A 175 0.33 3.61 -8.48
N ASN A 176 1.18 2.58 -8.51
CA ASN A 176 0.77 1.22 -8.84
C ASN A 176 1.77 0.19 -8.32
N TYR A 177 1.30 -1.02 -8.09
CA TYR A 177 2.11 -2.14 -7.60
C TYR A 177 1.55 -3.47 -8.11
N TRP A 178 2.35 -4.19 -8.90
CA TRP A 178 2.02 -5.53 -9.34
C TRP A 178 2.96 -6.55 -8.69
N LEU A 179 2.41 -7.45 -7.89
CA LEU A 179 3.16 -8.58 -7.35
C LEU A 179 3.23 -9.66 -8.42
N ARG A 180 4.45 -9.97 -8.88
CA ARG A 180 4.70 -10.94 -9.96
C ARG A 180 5.58 -12.10 -9.48
N PRO A 181 5.52 -13.27 -10.13
CA PRO A 181 6.42 -14.38 -9.85
C PRO A 181 7.89 -13.99 -10.02
N GLY A 182 8.78 -14.65 -9.25
CA GLY A 182 10.21 -14.38 -9.28
C GLY A 182 10.93 -14.72 -10.59
N ASN A 183 10.29 -15.49 -11.47
CA ASN A 183 10.80 -15.85 -12.81
C ASN A 183 10.40 -14.86 -13.91
N THR A 184 9.88 -13.69 -13.55
CA THR A 184 9.61 -12.61 -14.51
C THR A 184 10.77 -11.62 -14.56
N SER A 185 10.98 -10.99 -15.75
CA SER A 185 11.92 -9.87 -15.91
C SER A 185 11.22 -8.52 -15.69
N ALA A 186 11.97 -7.44 -15.52
CA ALA A 186 11.43 -6.09 -15.43
C ALA A 186 10.59 -5.72 -16.67
N SER A 187 11.06 -6.08 -17.87
CA SER A 187 10.41 -5.84 -19.15
C SER A 187 9.13 -6.65 -19.39
N THR A 188 8.89 -7.73 -18.62
CA THR A 188 7.70 -8.56 -18.81
C THR A 188 6.43 -7.78 -18.44
N ASN A 189 5.53 -7.56 -19.40
CA ASN A 189 4.23 -6.89 -19.24
C ASN A 189 4.32 -5.44 -18.69
N TYR A 190 5.48 -4.75 -18.85
CA TYR A 190 5.62 -3.40 -18.32
C TYR A 190 4.69 -2.39 -19.00
N LEU A 191 4.39 -2.56 -20.30
CA LEU A 191 3.45 -1.68 -20.99
C LEU A 191 2.03 -1.77 -20.40
N SER A 192 1.56 -2.99 -20.16
CA SER A 192 0.25 -3.19 -19.49
C SER A 192 0.26 -2.63 -18.06
N PHE A 193 1.40 -2.71 -17.37
CA PHE A 193 1.55 -2.09 -16.06
C PHE A 193 1.55 -0.56 -16.14
N LEU A 194 2.15 0.01 -17.18
CA LEU A 194 2.09 1.45 -17.44
C LEU A 194 0.64 1.91 -17.72
N ASP A 195 -0.08 1.20 -18.59
CA ASP A 195 -1.47 1.52 -18.92
C ASP A 195 -2.36 1.50 -17.66
N ASP A 196 -2.22 0.46 -16.82
CA ASP A 196 -2.91 0.34 -15.55
C ASP A 196 -2.51 1.46 -14.56
N THR A 197 -1.24 1.87 -14.58
CA THR A 197 -0.76 3.00 -13.77
C THR A 197 -1.39 4.31 -14.21
N LEU A 198 -1.46 4.56 -15.52
CA LEU A 198 -2.10 5.77 -16.07
C LEU A 198 -3.61 5.81 -15.76
N GLU A 199 -4.26 4.66 -15.77
CA GLU A 199 -5.67 4.55 -15.36
C GLU A 199 -5.84 4.93 -13.87
N ASN A 200 -4.95 4.46 -13.00
CA ASN A 200 -4.97 4.81 -11.58
C ASN A 200 -4.77 6.32 -11.33
N LEU A 201 -3.97 6.99 -12.17
CA LEU A 201 -3.75 8.44 -12.09
C LEU A 201 -4.98 9.28 -12.49
N ASN A 202 -6.01 8.65 -13.05
CA ASN A 202 -7.30 9.27 -13.37
C ASN A 202 -7.21 10.57 -14.18
N GLY A 203 -6.44 10.53 -15.27
CA GLY A 203 -6.29 11.68 -16.19
C GLY A 203 -5.28 12.75 -15.77
N LYS A 204 -4.53 12.52 -14.69
CA LYS A 204 -3.39 13.38 -14.36
C LYS A 204 -2.31 13.30 -15.44
N LYS A 205 -1.70 14.43 -15.77
CA LYS A 205 -0.62 14.48 -16.75
C LYS A 205 0.66 13.85 -16.22
N VAL A 206 1.33 13.09 -17.06
CA VAL A 206 2.66 12.58 -16.82
C VAL A 206 3.61 13.31 -17.76
N GLY A 207 4.55 14.08 -17.19
CA GLY A 207 5.55 14.82 -17.93
C GLY A 207 6.81 14.04 -18.19
N LEU A 208 7.13 13.08 -17.31
CA LEU A 208 8.36 12.30 -17.40
C LEU A 208 8.15 10.89 -16.87
N VAL A 209 8.65 9.89 -17.60
CA VAL A 209 8.77 8.50 -17.12
C VAL A 209 10.24 8.14 -17.07
N ARG A 210 10.70 7.66 -15.91
CA ARG A 210 12.06 7.16 -15.69
C ARG A 210 12.02 5.66 -15.39
N MET A 211 12.93 4.92 -16.01
CA MET A 211 13.08 3.48 -15.76
C MET A 211 14.53 3.06 -15.97
N ASP A 212 14.94 1.95 -15.36
CA ASP A 212 16.26 1.37 -15.57
C ASP A 212 16.34 0.57 -16.90
N SER A 213 17.55 0.18 -17.26
CA SER A 213 17.80 -0.59 -18.48
C SER A 213 17.14 -1.98 -18.49
N GLY A 214 16.74 -2.50 -17.34
CA GLY A 214 16.06 -3.79 -17.19
C GLY A 214 14.65 -3.81 -17.79
N PHE A 215 14.05 -2.64 -18.00
CA PHE A 215 12.75 -2.50 -18.69
C PHE A 215 12.88 -2.51 -20.20
N PHE A 216 14.08 -2.31 -20.71
CA PHE A 216 14.33 -2.25 -22.16
C PHE A 216 14.42 -3.65 -22.77
N SER A 217 13.41 -4.03 -23.51
CA SER A 217 13.45 -5.19 -24.39
C SER A 217 13.40 -4.68 -25.84
N GLY A 218 14.48 -4.78 -26.57
CA GLY A 218 14.82 -4.17 -27.86
C GLY A 218 13.81 -4.16 -29.00
N GLY A 219 12.52 -3.98 -28.75
CA GLY A 219 11.49 -4.07 -29.75
C GLY A 219 10.41 -3.02 -29.76
N ASP A 220 10.04 -2.38 -28.67
CA ASP A 220 8.90 -1.46 -28.73
C ASP A 220 9.00 -0.29 -27.75
N THR A 221 9.44 0.86 -28.27
CA THR A 221 9.42 2.16 -27.59
C THR A 221 8.08 2.89 -27.81
N ARG A 222 7.04 2.22 -28.28
CA ARG A 222 5.74 2.83 -28.46
C ARG A 222 4.99 2.92 -27.14
N LEU A 223 5.18 4.07 -26.48
CA LEU A 223 4.30 4.51 -25.37
C LEU A 223 2.99 5.02 -26.00
N SER A 224 2.11 4.12 -26.36
CA SER A 224 0.80 4.47 -26.92
C SER A 224 -0.02 5.21 -25.86
N GLY A 225 -0.34 6.48 -26.13
CA GLY A 225 -1.24 7.29 -25.31
C GLY A 225 -0.59 8.39 -24.48
N ILE A 226 0.72 8.56 -24.50
CA ILE A 226 1.44 9.64 -23.82
C ILE A 226 1.91 10.64 -24.87
N GLN A 227 1.36 11.85 -24.88
CA GLN A 227 1.63 12.82 -25.94
C GLN A 227 3.04 13.42 -25.90
N GLU A 228 3.69 13.48 -24.73
CA GLU A 228 5.09 13.91 -24.57
C GLU A 228 5.68 13.23 -23.33
N VAL A 229 6.52 12.22 -23.53
CA VAL A 229 7.26 11.57 -22.44
C VAL A 229 8.72 11.48 -22.82
N GLU A 230 9.55 12.10 -22.01
CA GLU A 230 10.99 11.85 -22.05
C GLU A 230 11.30 10.58 -21.24
N ILE A 231 11.96 9.60 -21.86
CA ILE A 231 12.41 8.37 -21.22
C ILE A 231 13.92 8.48 -21.00
N TYR A 232 14.32 8.47 -19.75
CA TYR A 232 15.74 8.42 -19.39
C TYR A 232 16.11 7.00 -18.99
N HIS A 233 17.09 6.43 -19.68
CA HIS A 233 17.74 5.20 -19.24
C HIS A 233 18.89 5.58 -18.31
N CYS A 234 18.80 5.22 -17.03
CA CYS A 234 19.96 5.25 -16.16
C CYS A 234 20.88 4.10 -16.57
N LEU A 235 22.07 4.44 -17.07
CA LEU A 235 23.15 3.51 -17.38
C LEU A 235 23.78 2.95 -16.09
#